data_2a9e3e25a71fcc0f609df07c89a9fb38
#
_entry.id   2a9e3e25a71fcc0f609df07c89a9fb38
#
_cell.length_a   1.000
_cell.length_b   1.000
_cell.length_c   1.000
_cell.angle_alpha   90.00
_cell.angle_beta   90.00
_cell.angle_gamma   90.00
#
_symmetry.space_group_name_H-M   'P 1'
#
loop_
_entity.id
_entity.type
_entity.pdbx_description
1 polymer ?
#
loop_
_entity_poly.entity_id
_entity_poly.type
_entity_poly.pdbx_seq_one_letter_code
_entity_poly.pdbx_strand_id
1 'polypeptide(L)'
;MTDKFEIVPYKTGHGKDMIAFGLNDKLMDYDATFEENRIDFALAGLSFTLLCNSEPVCSGGIVPIWNGVAEGWVISSKRIYKNRIKSARLIRKRADILCSANRIWRLQTSVKANFKMGIRFAEFLGFKNEGLMRGYGPDKSDYLRMAKTYL
;
A
#
# COMPACT_ATOMS: atom_id res chain seq x y z
N MET A 1 13.56 -17.28 18.97
CA MET A 1 12.56 -17.72 17.99
C MET A 1 12.51 -16.76 16.80
N THR A 2 12.39 -17.33 15.63
CA THR A 2 12.35 -16.56 14.38
C THR A 2 10.91 -16.15 14.06
N ASP A 3 10.69 -14.89 13.67
CA ASP A 3 9.39 -14.45 13.23
C ASP A 3 8.99 -15.17 11.93
N LYS A 4 7.75 -15.62 11.87
CA LYS A 4 7.20 -16.31 10.72
C LYS A 4 6.40 -15.33 9.85
N PHE A 5 6.82 -15.17 8.59
CA PHE A 5 6.14 -14.33 7.62
C PHE A 5 5.37 -15.17 6.62
N GLU A 6 4.16 -14.73 6.31
CA GLU A 6 3.30 -15.35 5.31
C GLU A 6 2.62 -14.27 4.48
N ILE A 7 2.42 -14.55 3.20
CA ILE A 7 1.58 -13.70 2.34
C ILE A 7 0.34 -14.51 1.97
N VAL A 8 -0.82 -13.94 2.27
CA VAL A 8 -2.11 -14.56 2.06
C VAL A 8 -3.04 -13.60 1.29
N PRO A 9 -4.12 -14.09 0.69
CA PRO A 9 -5.13 -13.20 0.10
C PRO A 9 -5.70 -12.25 1.14
N TYR A 10 -5.96 -11.00 0.72
CA TYR A 10 -6.56 -10.00 1.60
C TYR A 10 -7.98 -10.41 2.00
N LYS A 11 -8.31 -10.19 3.27
CA LYS A 11 -9.66 -10.34 3.82
C LYS A 11 -10.03 -9.07 4.59
N THR A 12 -11.30 -8.75 4.63
CA THR A 12 -11.82 -7.59 5.39
C THR A 12 -11.35 -7.58 6.84
N GLY A 13 -11.29 -8.75 7.48
CA GLY A 13 -10.80 -8.89 8.86
C GLY A 13 -9.36 -8.43 9.05
N HIS A 14 -8.51 -8.55 8.02
CA HIS A 14 -7.14 -8.04 8.07
C HIS A 14 -7.11 -6.52 8.21
N GLY A 15 -7.87 -5.82 7.37
CA GLY A 15 -7.97 -4.37 7.43
C GLY A 15 -8.53 -3.89 8.77
N LYS A 16 -9.59 -4.52 9.25
CA LYS A 16 -10.18 -4.18 10.55
C LYS A 16 -9.21 -4.38 11.70
N ASP A 17 -8.46 -5.47 11.70
CA ASP A 17 -7.45 -5.75 12.73
C ASP A 17 -6.34 -4.68 12.72
N MET A 18 -5.83 -4.33 11.54
CA MET A 18 -4.78 -3.32 11.41
C MET A 18 -5.24 -1.95 11.88
N ILE A 19 -6.48 -1.58 11.57
CA ILE A 19 -7.08 -0.33 12.02
C ILE A 19 -7.19 -0.30 13.54
N ALA A 20 -7.69 -1.38 14.14
CA ALA A 20 -7.80 -1.51 15.59
C ALA A 20 -6.45 -1.43 16.30
N PHE A 21 -5.40 -2.03 15.73
CA PHE A 21 -4.05 -1.97 16.27
C PHE A 21 -3.41 -0.58 16.09
N GLY A 22 -3.69 0.09 14.99
CA GLY A 22 -3.17 1.39 14.64
C GLY A 22 -2.52 1.41 13.25
N LEU A 23 -3.06 2.23 12.38
CA LEU A 23 -2.50 2.44 11.05
C LEU A 23 -1.25 3.31 11.09
N ASN A 24 -0.39 3.08 10.09
CA ASN A 24 0.86 3.81 9.91
C ASN A 24 0.70 5.04 9.03
N ASP A 25 -0.50 5.43 8.65
CA ASP A 25 -0.78 6.66 7.93
C ASP A 25 -1.86 7.47 8.66
N LYS A 26 -1.94 8.76 8.33
CA LYS A 26 -2.83 9.69 9.02
C LYS A 26 -4.00 10.15 8.15
N LEU A 27 -4.26 9.49 7.03
CA LEU A 27 -5.36 9.90 6.14
C LEU A 27 -6.72 9.79 6.82
N MET A 28 -6.86 8.87 7.75
CA MET A 28 -8.11 8.72 8.51
C MET A 28 -8.45 9.94 9.36
N ASP A 29 -7.47 10.76 9.68
CA ASP A 29 -7.72 12.00 10.43
C ASP A 29 -8.49 13.04 9.61
N TYR A 30 -8.54 12.87 8.29
CA TYR A 30 -9.13 13.84 7.36
C TYR A 30 -10.50 13.43 6.84
N ASP A 31 -10.79 12.15 6.83
CA ASP A 31 -12.03 11.61 6.26
C ASP A 31 -12.55 10.46 7.12
N ALA A 32 -13.69 10.67 7.75
CA ALA A 32 -14.29 9.67 8.63
C ALA A 32 -14.69 8.38 7.90
N THR A 33 -14.91 8.43 6.58
CA THR A 33 -15.27 7.27 5.76
C THR A 33 -14.07 6.59 5.12
N PHE A 34 -12.88 7.13 5.29
CA PHE A 34 -11.67 6.67 4.62
C PHE A 34 -11.36 5.20 4.90
N GLU A 35 -11.51 4.78 6.15
CA GLU A 35 -11.32 3.41 6.59
C GLU A 35 -12.21 2.44 5.82
N GLU A 36 -13.50 2.71 5.79
CA GLU A 36 -14.48 1.86 5.12
C GLU A 36 -14.24 1.81 3.62
N ASN A 37 -14.03 2.96 2.99
CA ASN A 37 -13.73 3.06 1.57
C ASN A 37 -12.47 2.30 1.19
N ARG A 38 -11.44 2.36 2.02
CA ARG A 38 -10.19 1.65 1.76
C ARG A 38 -10.34 0.14 1.86
N ILE A 39 -11.14 -0.34 2.81
CA ILE A 39 -11.45 -1.76 2.93
C ILE A 39 -12.18 -2.26 1.68
N ASP A 40 -13.19 -1.53 1.22
CA ASP A 40 -13.94 -1.89 0.02
C ASP A 40 -13.07 -1.85 -1.22
N PHE A 41 -12.21 -0.84 -1.34
CA PHE A 41 -11.27 -0.70 -2.44
C PHE A 41 -10.30 -1.89 -2.49
N ALA A 42 -9.86 -2.38 -1.35
CA ALA A 42 -8.97 -3.53 -1.27
C ALA A 42 -9.59 -4.80 -1.83
N LEU A 43 -10.92 -4.95 -1.74
CA LEU A 43 -11.63 -6.11 -2.27
C LEU A 43 -11.91 -6.01 -3.78
N ALA A 44 -11.81 -4.81 -4.36
CA ALA A 44 -12.14 -4.58 -5.76
C ALA A 44 -11.05 -5.00 -6.73
N GLY A 45 -9.84 -5.26 -6.27
CA GLY A 45 -8.68 -5.58 -7.09
C GLY A 45 -7.91 -6.80 -6.62
N LEU A 46 -6.69 -6.94 -7.13
CA LEU A 46 -5.77 -8.00 -6.76
C LEU A 46 -5.02 -7.57 -5.50
N SER A 47 -5.23 -8.27 -4.41
CA SER A 47 -4.77 -7.82 -3.10
C SER A 47 -4.18 -8.97 -2.28
N PHE A 48 -3.37 -8.59 -1.30
CA PHE A 48 -2.73 -9.53 -0.40
C PHE A 48 -2.53 -8.92 0.98
N THR A 49 -2.27 -9.76 1.96
CA THR A 49 -1.86 -9.35 3.31
C THR A 49 -0.57 -10.06 3.69
N LEU A 50 0.37 -9.29 4.23
CA LEU A 50 1.56 -9.82 4.88
C LEU A 50 1.23 -10.06 6.34
N LEU A 51 1.36 -11.32 6.78
CA LEU A 51 1.23 -11.72 8.16
C LEU A 51 2.61 -11.93 8.78
N CYS A 52 2.78 -11.52 10.02
CA CYS A 52 3.92 -11.91 10.85
C CYS A 52 3.38 -12.56 12.10
N ASN A 53 3.76 -13.81 12.33
CA ASN A 53 3.23 -14.61 13.45
C ASN A 53 1.71 -14.60 13.48
N SER A 54 1.09 -14.77 12.32
CA SER A 54 -0.37 -14.77 12.10
C SER A 54 -1.09 -13.43 12.34
N GLU A 55 -0.35 -12.35 12.56
CA GLU A 55 -0.92 -11.01 12.74
C GLU A 55 -0.70 -10.13 11.49
N PRO A 56 -1.75 -9.44 10.99
CA PRO A 56 -1.61 -8.57 9.83
C PRO A 56 -0.65 -7.41 10.08
N VAL A 57 0.38 -7.32 9.26
CA VAL A 57 1.38 -6.25 9.29
C VAL A 57 1.02 -5.17 8.28
N CYS A 58 0.67 -5.60 7.07
CA CYS A 58 0.45 -4.71 5.95
C CYS A 58 -0.39 -5.44 4.91
N SER A 59 -1.29 -4.72 4.27
CA SER A 59 -2.02 -5.21 3.10
C SER A 59 -1.73 -4.29 1.93
N GLY A 60 -1.74 -4.86 0.74
CA GLY A 60 -1.51 -4.10 -0.48
C GLY A 60 -2.17 -4.75 -1.67
N GLY A 61 -2.15 -4.06 -2.78
CA GLY A 61 -2.72 -4.58 -4.00
C GLY A 61 -2.66 -3.60 -5.14
N ILE A 62 -3.23 -4.04 -6.25
CA ILE A 62 -3.32 -3.24 -7.47
C ILE A 62 -4.75 -3.20 -7.96
N VAL A 63 -5.16 -2.06 -8.50
CA VAL A 63 -6.46 -1.88 -9.14
C VAL A 63 -6.19 -1.44 -10.57
N PRO A 64 -6.51 -2.27 -11.57
CA PRO A 64 -6.32 -1.89 -12.97
C PRO A 64 -7.15 -0.65 -13.31
N ILE A 65 -6.52 0.32 -14.00
CA ILE A 65 -7.18 1.52 -14.52
C ILE A 65 -7.60 1.28 -15.95
N TRP A 66 -6.67 0.82 -16.76
CA TRP A 66 -6.85 0.34 -18.14
C TRP A 66 -5.73 -0.63 -18.46
N ASN A 67 -5.71 -1.10 -19.71
CA ASN A 67 -4.75 -2.12 -20.10
C ASN A 67 -3.31 -1.71 -19.80
N GLY A 68 -2.63 -2.49 -18.97
CA GLY A 68 -1.22 -2.31 -18.61
C GLY A 68 -0.94 -1.27 -17.52
N VAL A 69 -1.93 -0.54 -17.04
CA VAL A 69 -1.77 0.50 -16.01
C VAL A 69 -2.65 0.21 -14.81
N ALA A 70 -2.06 0.26 -13.62
CA ALA A 70 -2.79 0.01 -12.39
C ALA A 70 -2.41 1.02 -11.30
N GLU A 71 -3.34 1.23 -10.38
CA GLU A 71 -3.12 1.98 -9.14
C GLU A 71 -2.71 1.00 -8.05
N GLY A 72 -1.58 1.26 -7.40
CA GLY A 72 -1.14 0.50 -6.23
C GLY A 72 -1.62 1.16 -4.95
N TRP A 73 -1.94 0.36 -3.96
CA TRP A 73 -2.34 0.83 -2.65
C TRP A 73 -1.73 -0.02 -1.56
N VAL A 74 -1.57 0.57 -0.38
CA VAL A 74 -1.05 -0.10 0.82
C VAL A 74 -1.80 0.41 2.04
N ILE A 75 -2.16 -0.52 2.91
CA ILE A 75 -2.57 -0.24 4.28
C ILE A 75 -1.50 -0.85 5.17
N SER A 76 -0.82 -0.04 5.95
CA SER A 76 0.26 -0.48 6.83
C SER A 76 -0.10 -0.23 8.29
N SER A 77 -0.01 -1.26 9.11
CA SER A 77 -0.15 -1.12 10.56
C SER A 77 1.19 -0.74 11.18
N LYS A 78 1.15 -0.25 12.42
CA LYS A 78 2.36 0.06 13.20
C LYS A 78 3.21 -1.18 13.50
N ARG A 79 2.67 -2.38 13.32
CA ARG A 79 3.46 -3.62 13.43
C ARG A 79 4.64 -3.68 12.46
N ILE A 80 4.57 -2.93 11.35
CA ILE A 80 5.64 -2.91 10.35
C ILE A 80 6.97 -2.41 10.93
N TYR A 81 6.93 -1.59 11.98
CA TYR A 81 8.14 -1.03 12.57
C TYR A 81 9.09 -2.08 13.13
N LYS A 82 8.59 -3.23 13.54
CA LYS A 82 9.41 -4.30 14.09
C LYS A 82 10.31 -4.94 13.04
N ASN A 83 9.85 -5.06 11.79
CA ASN A 83 10.58 -5.74 10.71
C ASN A 83 10.43 -4.98 9.39
N ARG A 84 10.77 -3.70 9.38
CA ARG A 84 10.52 -2.80 8.24
C ARG A 84 11.16 -3.26 6.95
N ILE A 85 12.44 -3.60 7.00
CA ILE A 85 13.20 -3.95 5.78
C ILE A 85 12.69 -5.27 5.20
N LYS A 86 12.53 -6.29 6.03
CA LYS A 86 12.03 -7.59 5.58
C LYS A 86 10.61 -7.48 5.02
N SER A 87 9.73 -6.75 5.72
CA SER A 87 8.37 -6.51 5.26
C SER A 87 8.35 -5.80 3.91
N ALA A 88 9.14 -4.74 3.76
CA ALA A 88 9.22 -4.00 2.51
C ALA A 88 9.73 -4.86 1.35
N ARG A 89 10.72 -5.72 1.59
CA ARG A 89 11.22 -6.65 0.56
C ARG A 89 10.15 -7.63 0.11
N LEU A 90 9.39 -8.19 1.04
CA LEU A 90 8.32 -9.13 0.73
C LEU A 90 7.19 -8.46 -0.04
N ILE A 91 6.82 -7.26 0.36
CA ILE A 91 5.79 -6.46 -0.32
C ILE A 91 6.23 -6.10 -1.74
N ARG A 92 7.47 -5.64 -1.91
CA ARG A 92 8.03 -5.35 -3.23
C ARG A 92 7.98 -6.55 -4.16
N LYS A 93 8.43 -7.69 -3.67
CA LYS A 93 8.42 -8.93 -4.44
C LYS A 93 7.00 -9.31 -4.86
N ARG A 94 6.05 -9.23 -3.94
CA ARG A 94 4.66 -9.57 -4.25
C ARG A 94 4.03 -8.59 -5.24
N ALA A 95 4.29 -7.31 -5.11
CA ALA A 95 3.82 -6.31 -6.05
C ALA A 95 4.35 -6.57 -7.47
N ASP A 96 5.64 -6.90 -7.59
CA ASP A 96 6.25 -7.23 -8.87
C ASP A 96 5.63 -8.50 -9.48
N ILE A 97 5.36 -9.52 -8.67
CA ILE A 97 4.69 -10.75 -9.11
C ILE A 97 3.27 -10.42 -9.62
N LEU A 98 2.50 -9.63 -8.89
CA LEU A 98 1.16 -9.23 -9.29
C LEU A 98 1.17 -8.47 -10.61
N CYS A 99 2.08 -7.54 -10.76
CA CYS A 99 2.21 -6.77 -11.99
C CYS A 99 2.59 -7.65 -13.18
N SER A 100 3.55 -8.55 -13.01
CA SER A 100 3.97 -9.47 -14.06
C SER A 100 2.82 -10.42 -14.46
N ALA A 101 2.14 -11.01 -13.50
CA ALA A 101 1.04 -11.94 -13.77
C ALA A 101 -0.15 -11.27 -14.47
N ASN A 102 -0.33 -9.99 -14.31
CA ASN A 102 -1.44 -9.22 -14.87
C ASN A 102 -1.04 -8.30 -16.00
N ARG A 103 0.18 -8.44 -16.52
CA ARG A 103 0.71 -7.66 -17.65
C ARG A 103 0.67 -6.16 -17.42
N ILE A 104 0.94 -5.74 -16.19
CA ILE A 104 1.02 -4.33 -15.82
C ILE A 104 2.44 -3.83 -16.12
N TRP A 105 2.55 -2.82 -16.98
CA TRP A 105 3.84 -2.17 -17.27
C TRP A 105 4.04 -0.86 -16.52
N ARG A 106 2.96 -0.32 -15.92
CA ARG A 106 3.01 0.87 -15.08
C ARG A 106 2.15 0.70 -13.84
N LEU A 107 2.78 0.75 -12.69
CA LEU A 107 2.12 0.79 -11.38
C LEU A 107 2.32 2.19 -10.81
N GLN A 108 1.25 2.89 -10.51
CA GLN A 108 1.30 4.23 -9.95
C GLN A 108 0.60 4.28 -8.59
N THR A 109 0.96 5.27 -7.79
CA THR A 109 0.37 5.50 -6.47
C THR A 109 0.46 6.97 -6.11
N SER A 110 -0.24 7.36 -5.07
CA SER A 110 -0.22 8.72 -4.53
C SER A 110 0.23 8.67 -3.09
N VAL A 111 1.20 9.50 -2.73
CA VAL A 111 1.74 9.59 -1.38
C VAL A 111 1.65 11.03 -0.90
N LYS A 112 1.14 11.24 0.31
CA LYS A 112 1.05 12.59 0.88
C LYS A 112 2.43 13.24 0.90
N ALA A 113 2.52 14.47 0.40
CA ALA A 113 3.81 15.13 0.14
C ALA A 113 4.65 15.34 1.41
N ASN A 114 4.02 15.48 2.57
CA ASN A 114 4.73 15.63 3.85
C ASN A 114 4.87 14.32 4.64
N PHE A 115 4.45 13.19 4.06
CA PHE A 115 4.59 11.88 4.70
C PHE A 115 5.92 11.24 4.28
N LYS A 116 7.00 11.64 4.93
CA LYS A 116 8.37 11.21 4.58
C LYS A 116 8.55 9.70 4.63
N MET A 117 7.97 9.04 5.62
CA MET A 117 8.07 7.57 5.74
C MET A 117 7.39 6.85 4.58
N GLY A 118 6.23 7.34 4.16
CA GLY A 118 5.51 6.80 3.02
C GLY A 118 6.28 6.99 1.72
N ILE A 119 6.90 8.15 1.53
CA ILE A 119 7.72 8.43 0.36
C ILE A 119 8.93 7.49 0.31
N ARG A 120 9.64 7.33 1.42
CA ARG A 120 10.79 6.41 1.50
C ARG A 120 10.38 4.96 1.25
N PHE A 121 9.23 4.57 1.78
CA PHE A 121 8.69 3.24 1.54
C PHE A 121 8.39 3.03 0.06
N ALA A 122 7.73 3.98 -0.59
CA ALA A 122 7.45 3.92 -2.02
C ALA A 122 8.76 3.86 -2.84
N GLU A 123 9.75 4.69 -2.51
CA GLU A 123 11.05 4.65 -3.16
C GLU A 123 11.74 3.29 -3.01
N PHE A 124 11.68 2.70 -1.82
CA PHE A 124 12.22 1.36 -1.58
C PHE A 124 11.52 0.30 -2.44
N LEU A 125 10.21 0.43 -2.65
CA LEU A 125 9.46 -0.46 -3.54
C LEU A 125 9.80 -0.26 -5.01
N GLY A 126 10.56 0.77 -5.36
CA GLY A 126 11.00 1.07 -6.71
C GLY A 126 10.22 2.18 -7.42
N PHE A 127 9.32 2.86 -6.71
CA PHE A 127 8.59 4.00 -7.26
C PHE A 127 9.47 5.23 -7.36
N LYS A 128 9.21 6.03 -8.39
CA LYS A 128 9.88 7.32 -8.61
C LYS A 128 8.85 8.44 -8.57
N ASN A 129 9.24 9.59 -8.04
CA ASN A 129 8.42 10.78 -8.02
C ASN A 129 8.24 11.33 -9.43
N GLU A 130 6.99 11.51 -9.86
CA GLU A 130 6.66 12.08 -11.16
C GLU A 130 6.01 13.46 -11.06
N GLY A 131 5.78 13.96 -9.87
CA GLY A 131 5.27 15.30 -9.72
C GLY A 131 4.39 15.54 -8.51
N LEU A 132 4.18 16.81 -8.23
CA LEU A 132 3.36 17.28 -7.14
C LEU A 132 1.91 17.46 -7.61
N MET A 133 0.99 16.91 -6.84
CA MET A 133 -0.45 17.06 -7.06
C MET A 133 -1.01 17.98 -5.96
N ARG A 134 -1.23 19.23 -6.30
CA ARG A 134 -1.74 20.22 -5.36
C ARG A 134 -3.20 19.96 -5.02
N GLY A 135 -3.52 20.01 -3.72
CA GLY A 135 -4.89 19.88 -3.25
C GLY A 135 -5.55 18.55 -3.53
N TYR A 136 -4.78 17.50 -3.76
CA TYR A 136 -5.29 16.17 -4.09
C TYR A 136 -6.00 15.48 -2.92
N GLY A 137 -5.54 15.72 -1.70
CA GLY A 137 -6.08 15.08 -0.50
C GLY A 137 -7.47 15.59 -0.12
N PRO A 138 -8.21 14.83 0.69
CA PRO A 138 -9.54 15.26 1.15
C PRO A 138 -9.51 16.52 2.00
N ASP A 139 -8.37 16.83 2.61
CA ASP A 139 -8.11 18.05 3.39
C ASP A 139 -7.43 19.15 2.56
N LYS A 140 -7.40 19.01 1.22
CA LYS A 140 -6.70 19.88 0.28
C LYS A 140 -5.17 19.82 0.42
N SER A 141 -4.64 18.82 1.08
CA SER A 141 -3.19 18.61 1.18
C SER A 141 -2.61 18.14 -0.16
N ASP A 142 -1.32 18.43 -0.34
CA ASP A 142 -0.59 18.04 -1.54
C ASP A 142 -0.12 16.60 -1.45
N TYR A 143 -0.13 15.92 -2.59
CA TYR A 143 0.37 14.56 -2.75
C TYR A 143 1.43 14.51 -3.84
N LEU A 144 2.26 13.48 -3.80
CA LEU A 144 3.16 13.14 -4.88
C LEU A 144 2.56 12.02 -5.72
N ARG A 145 2.60 12.16 -7.03
CA ARG A 145 2.39 11.03 -7.94
C ARG A 145 3.68 10.27 -8.06
N MET A 146 3.66 9.01 -7.71
CA MET A 146 4.82 8.13 -7.81
C MET A 146 4.48 6.94 -8.69
N ALA A 147 5.46 6.46 -9.46
CA ALA A 147 5.23 5.37 -10.38
C ALA A 147 6.45 4.47 -10.52
N LYS A 148 6.17 3.21 -10.84
CA LYS A 148 7.16 2.21 -11.20
C LYS A 148 6.78 1.66 -12.56
N THR A 149 7.73 1.64 -13.48
CA THR A 149 7.51 1.10 -14.84
C THR A 149 8.33 -0.16 -15.06
N TYR A 150 7.76 -1.06 -15.84
CA TYR A 150 8.36 -2.35 -16.21
C TYR A 150 8.56 -2.43 -17.73
N LEU A 151 8.88 -1.31 -18.33
CA LEU A 151 9.06 -1.17 -19.79
C LEU A 151 10.31 -1.89 -20.28
#